data_e6a1d0055c6c0e66f93bb2c8168c0057
#
_entry.id   e6a1d0055c6c0e66f93bb2c8168c0057
#
_cell.length_a   1.000
_cell.length_b   1.000
_cell.length_c   1.000
_cell.angle_alpha   90.00
_cell.angle_beta   90.00
_cell.angle_gamma   90.00
#
_symmetry.space_group_name_H-M   'P 1'
#
loop_
_entity.id
_entity.type
_entity.pdbx_description
1 polymer ?
#
loop_
_entity_poly.entity_id
_entity_poly.type
_entity_poly.pdbx_seq_one_letter_code
_entity_poly.pdbx_strand_id
1 'polypeptide(L)'
;VTVIEHKPSSQIEALTPADIERMRVELDAIRQEVIDSRGARDARYIRRVITTQRSLELGARVVLLFSRNRVAWVTGVAALAVAKSLENMEIGHNVLHGQWDWMRDPKIHSTTWDWDHTTPPEQWKVTHNEIHHKYTNVLGKDNDLGYGIMRIDEDQEWEPRYLIQPVLNFFNACFFEWGITAYDLNLGEYMRTGKKFDGVFKERAKAAGRKLAKQLTKDYVVFPALSGRGAVSTLTANFAANVARNIWSHSVIMCGHFPEGVEVFDTESAEDETKGHWYLRQMLGSANISGPKVLHIMTGNLSHQIEHHLFPDLPSNRYAEVAPKVKAIFDRHKLHYETGSFPRQVASAWRRIIRLSLPNNFMGANKTPRAAAGQTRKAA
;
A
#
# COMPACT_ATOMS: atom_id res chain seq x y z
N VAL A 1 12.34 20.52 -19.69
CA VAL A 1 11.35 19.56 -19.22
C VAL A 1 10.47 19.25 -20.42
N THR A 2 10.66 18.10 -21.03
CA THR A 2 9.83 17.64 -22.14
C THR A 2 8.52 17.20 -21.52
N VAL A 3 7.43 17.91 -21.80
CA VAL A 3 6.07 17.50 -21.44
C VAL A 3 5.77 16.27 -22.28
N ILE A 4 5.65 15.12 -21.64
CA ILE A 4 5.22 13.88 -22.30
C ILE A 4 3.68 13.92 -22.28
N GLU A 5 3.08 14.18 -23.44
CA GLU A 5 1.62 14.03 -23.60
C GLU A 5 1.25 12.54 -23.39
N HIS A 6 0.80 12.21 -22.21
CA HIS A 6 0.22 10.90 -21.93
C HIS A 6 -1.22 10.89 -22.44
N LYS A 7 -1.56 9.95 -23.33
CA LYS A 7 -2.94 9.76 -23.75
C LYS A 7 -3.75 9.14 -22.62
N PRO A 8 -4.99 9.63 -22.38
CA PRO A 8 -5.91 8.96 -21.46
C PRO A 8 -6.04 7.48 -21.81
N SER A 9 -6.28 6.65 -20.77
CA SER A 9 -6.51 5.22 -20.97
C SER A 9 -7.58 4.97 -22.01
N SER A 10 -7.32 4.07 -22.94
CA SER A 10 -8.29 3.69 -23.98
C SER A 10 -9.61 3.17 -23.38
N GLN A 11 -9.58 2.68 -22.13
CA GLN A 11 -10.77 2.27 -21.41
C GLN A 11 -11.62 3.47 -20.97
N ILE A 12 -10.99 4.56 -20.53
CA ILE A 12 -11.70 5.80 -20.13
C ILE A 12 -12.24 6.53 -21.37
N GLU A 13 -11.46 6.60 -22.46
CA GLU A 13 -11.89 7.21 -23.73
C GLU A 13 -13.14 6.54 -24.34
N ALA A 14 -13.37 5.26 -24.04
CA ALA A 14 -14.52 4.51 -24.53
C ALA A 14 -15.82 4.83 -23.76
N LEU A 15 -15.74 5.56 -22.65
CA LEU A 15 -16.90 5.89 -21.80
C LEU A 15 -17.48 7.25 -22.16
N THR A 16 -18.81 7.33 -22.16
CA THR A 16 -19.48 8.63 -22.27
C THR A 16 -19.55 9.34 -20.90
N PRO A 17 -19.68 10.68 -20.87
CA PRO A 17 -19.92 11.40 -19.61
C PRO A 17 -21.13 10.88 -18.83
N ALA A 18 -22.16 10.40 -19.52
CA ALA A 18 -23.34 9.81 -18.90
C ALA A 18 -23.04 8.46 -18.23
N ASP A 19 -22.12 7.65 -18.79
CA ASP A 19 -21.67 6.40 -18.18
C ASP A 19 -20.87 6.68 -16.91
N ILE A 20 -19.97 7.66 -16.95
CA ILE A 20 -19.14 8.07 -15.81
C ILE A 20 -20.03 8.57 -14.67
N GLU A 21 -21.00 9.40 -14.97
CA GLU A 21 -21.95 9.90 -13.95
C GLU A 21 -22.83 8.78 -13.38
N ARG A 22 -23.27 7.83 -14.19
CA ARG A 22 -24.02 6.65 -13.74
C ARG A 22 -23.20 5.80 -12.80
N MET A 23 -21.93 5.52 -13.15
CA MET A 23 -20.98 4.79 -12.28
C MET A 23 -20.78 5.52 -10.95
N ARG A 24 -20.62 6.85 -10.98
CA ARG A 24 -20.50 7.64 -9.76
C ARG A 24 -21.71 7.45 -8.84
N VAL A 25 -22.90 7.56 -9.37
CA VAL A 25 -24.15 7.39 -8.59
C VAL A 25 -24.25 5.98 -8.00
N GLU A 26 -23.94 4.95 -8.79
CA GLU A 26 -23.97 3.57 -8.32
C GLU A 26 -22.92 3.30 -7.23
N LEU A 27 -21.70 3.81 -7.39
CA LEU A 27 -20.62 3.68 -6.39
C LEU A 27 -20.97 4.43 -5.10
N ASP A 28 -21.52 5.64 -5.20
CA ASP A 28 -22.02 6.39 -4.04
C ASP A 28 -23.13 5.62 -3.30
N ALA A 29 -24.04 4.97 -4.03
CA ALA A 29 -25.10 4.16 -3.44
C ALA A 29 -24.53 2.92 -2.71
N ILE A 30 -23.56 2.22 -3.29
CA ILE A 30 -22.86 1.10 -2.63
C ILE A 30 -22.19 1.56 -1.34
N ARG A 31 -21.49 2.69 -1.37
CA ARG A 31 -20.87 3.26 -0.17
C ARG A 31 -21.90 3.58 0.90
N GLN A 32 -23.01 4.24 0.53
CA GLN A 32 -24.05 4.63 1.46
C GLN A 32 -24.73 3.42 2.11
N GLU A 33 -25.01 2.36 1.34
CA GLU A 33 -25.56 1.10 1.88
C GLU A 33 -24.70 0.51 3.01
N VAL A 34 -23.37 0.54 2.85
CA VAL A 34 -22.46 0.08 3.90
C VAL A 34 -22.50 1.00 5.12
N ILE A 35 -22.48 2.31 4.90
CA ILE A 35 -22.56 3.30 5.99
C ILE A 35 -23.84 3.09 6.81
N ASP A 36 -24.98 2.91 6.18
CA ASP A 36 -26.27 2.75 6.84
C ASP A 36 -26.38 1.41 7.58
N SER A 37 -25.68 0.37 7.12
CA SER A 37 -25.71 -0.98 7.71
C SER A 37 -24.56 -1.29 8.65
N ARG A 38 -23.58 -0.37 8.83
CA ARG A 38 -22.48 -0.59 9.77
C ARG A 38 -22.98 -0.57 11.22
N GLY A 39 -22.39 -1.43 12.07
CA GLY A 39 -22.89 -1.54 13.43
C GLY A 39 -22.16 -2.57 14.29
N ALA A 40 -22.89 -3.19 15.22
CA ALA A 40 -22.33 -4.11 16.21
C ALA A 40 -21.53 -5.29 15.62
N ARG A 41 -21.84 -5.75 14.40
CA ARG A 41 -21.09 -6.79 13.70
C ARG A 41 -19.66 -6.32 13.42
N ASP A 42 -19.53 -5.10 12.88
CA ASP A 42 -18.26 -4.53 12.48
C ASP A 42 -17.42 -4.15 13.70
N ALA A 43 -18.06 -3.57 14.73
CA ALA A 43 -17.41 -3.27 16.00
C ALA A 43 -16.88 -4.55 16.70
N ARG A 44 -17.60 -5.66 16.63
CA ARG A 44 -17.11 -6.95 17.17
C ARG A 44 -15.95 -7.50 16.36
N TYR A 45 -15.95 -7.30 15.04
CA TYR A 45 -14.86 -7.74 14.18
C TYR A 45 -13.54 -7.10 14.60
N ILE A 46 -13.45 -5.77 14.60
CA ILE A 46 -12.18 -5.08 14.90
C ILE A 46 -11.70 -5.37 16.34
N ARG A 47 -12.60 -5.39 17.32
CA ARG A 47 -12.25 -5.73 18.70
C ARG A 47 -11.70 -7.16 18.84
N ARG A 48 -12.26 -8.13 18.08
CA ARG A 48 -11.73 -9.49 18.05
C ARG A 48 -10.36 -9.56 17.40
N VAL A 49 -10.14 -8.84 16.28
CA VAL A 49 -8.82 -8.78 15.63
C VAL A 49 -7.77 -8.21 16.58
N ILE A 50 -8.08 -7.07 17.24
CA ILE A 50 -7.19 -6.46 18.22
C ILE A 50 -6.88 -7.44 19.37
N THR A 51 -7.90 -8.08 19.94
CA THR A 51 -7.71 -9.04 21.04
C THR A 51 -6.85 -10.24 20.60
N THR A 52 -7.12 -10.78 19.41
CA THR A 52 -6.34 -11.90 18.84
C THR A 52 -4.90 -11.48 18.61
N GLN A 53 -4.66 -10.31 18.03
CA GLN A 53 -3.32 -9.78 17.78
C GLN A 53 -2.54 -9.61 19.09
N ARG A 54 -3.14 -8.96 20.11
CA ARG A 54 -2.49 -8.76 21.42
C ARG A 54 -2.16 -10.09 22.13
N SER A 55 -3.08 -11.04 22.09
CA SER A 55 -2.87 -12.38 22.66
C SER A 55 -1.77 -13.14 21.92
N LEU A 56 -1.76 -13.06 20.59
CA LEU A 56 -0.73 -13.71 19.78
C LEU A 56 0.65 -13.09 20.00
N GLU A 57 0.76 -11.77 20.07
CA GLU A 57 2.02 -11.08 20.34
C GLU A 57 2.54 -11.47 21.73
N LEU A 58 1.70 -11.41 22.77
CA LEU A 58 2.09 -11.81 24.12
C LEU A 58 2.56 -13.26 24.16
N GLY A 59 1.81 -14.19 23.57
CA GLY A 59 2.17 -15.60 23.47
C GLY A 59 3.49 -15.81 22.73
N ALA A 60 3.69 -15.14 21.61
CA ALA A 60 4.95 -15.17 20.87
C ALA A 60 6.14 -14.67 21.70
N ARG A 61 5.96 -13.57 22.44
CA ARG A 61 7.00 -13.03 23.33
C ARG A 61 7.35 -14.01 24.45
N VAL A 62 6.36 -14.65 25.06
CA VAL A 62 6.60 -15.70 26.09
C VAL A 62 7.35 -16.89 25.50
N VAL A 63 6.94 -17.40 24.34
CA VAL A 63 7.64 -18.50 23.65
C VAL A 63 9.09 -18.13 23.34
N LEU A 64 9.35 -16.90 22.92
CA LEU A 64 10.70 -16.42 22.59
C LEU A 64 11.61 -16.25 23.81
N LEU A 65 11.12 -16.26 25.05
CA LEU A 65 11.99 -16.38 26.23
C LEU A 65 12.77 -17.70 26.22
N PHE A 66 12.25 -18.71 25.53
CA PHE A 66 12.86 -20.03 25.36
C PHE A 66 13.52 -20.22 23.99
N SER A 67 13.85 -19.14 23.30
CA SER A 67 14.35 -19.11 21.91
C SER A 67 15.65 -19.89 21.65
N ARG A 68 16.38 -20.31 22.67
CA ARG A 68 17.51 -21.26 22.53
C ARG A 68 17.04 -22.63 22.02
N ASN A 69 15.80 -23.01 22.29
CA ASN A 69 15.16 -24.16 21.67
C ASN A 69 14.73 -23.78 20.26
N ARG A 70 15.11 -24.57 19.24
CA ARG A 70 14.81 -24.29 17.82
C ARG A 70 13.31 -24.24 17.51
N VAL A 71 12.52 -25.11 18.16
CA VAL A 71 11.06 -25.10 17.96
C VAL A 71 10.47 -23.81 18.53
N ALA A 72 10.87 -23.41 19.73
CA ALA A 72 10.43 -22.16 20.33
C ALA A 72 10.86 -20.94 19.48
N TRP A 73 12.07 -20.97 18.91
CA TRP A 73 12.53 -19.91 18.01
C TRP A 73 11.65 -19.82 16.77
N VAL A 74 11.44 -20.91 16.02
CA VAL A 74 10.65 -20.93 14.78
C VAL A 74 9.19 -20.56 15.05
N THR A 75 8.55 -21.17 16.05
CA THR A 75 7.14 -20.90 16.36
C THR A 75 6.94 -19.48 16.91
N GLY A 76 7.86 -19.00 17.72
CA GLY A 76 7.85 -17.63 18.24
C GLY A 76 8.06 -16.58 17.14
N VAL A 77 8.99 -16.79 16.21
CA VAL A 77 9.19 -15.94 15.03
C VAL A 77 7.94 -15.89 14.17
N ALA A 78 7.37 -17.04 13.82
CA ALA A 78 6.15 -17.12 12.99
C ALA A 78 4.97 -16.40 13.67
N ALA A 79 4.72 -16.70 14.95
CA ALA A 79 3.63 -16.05 15.69
C ALA A 79 3.83 -14.53 15.83
N LEU A 80 5.07 -14.09 16.11
CA LEU A 80 5.38 -12.67 16.24
C LEU A 80 5.25 -11.93 14.88
N ALA A 81 5.72 -12.55 13.80
CA ALA A 81 5.57 -11.99 12.46
C ALA A 81 4.09 -11.82 12.08
N VAL A 82 3.25 -12.83 12.35
CA VAL A 82 1.80 -12.74 12.12
C VAL A 82 1.17 -11.65 12.98
N ALA A 83 1.51 -11.57 14.27
CA ALA A 83 0.99 -10.54 15.16
C ALA A 83 1.34 -9.13 14.68
N LYS A 84 2.59 -8.91 14.28
CA LYS A 84 3.05 -7.62 13.74
C LYS A 84 2.42 -7.27 12.39
N SER A 85 2.21 -8.27 11.53
CA SER A 85 1.51 -8.07 10.25
C SER A 85 0.05 -7.66 10.48
N LEU A 86 -0.66 -8.30 11.40
CA LEU A 86 -2.02 -7.91 11.78
C LEU A 86 -2.07 -6.50 12.38
N GLU A 87 -1.09 -6.14 13.24
CA GLU A 87 -1.01 -4.80 13.80
C GLU A 87 -0.83 -3.73 12.74
N ASN A 88 0.07 -3.95 11.77
CA ASN A 88 0.35 -2.94 10.75
C ASN A 88 -0.75 -2.87 9.67
N MET A 89 -1.23 -4.03 9.19
CA MET A 89 -2.11 -4.11 8.03
C MET A 89 -3.60 -4.01 8.42
N GLU A 90 -4.11 -4.94 9.23
CA GLU A 90 -5.55 -4.99 9.52
C GLU A 90 -5.97 -4.00 10.59
N ILE A 91 -5.09 -3.68 11.55
CA ILE A 91 -5.44 -2.77 12.65
C ILE A 91 -4.96 -1.36 12.34
N GLY A 92 -3.64 -1.12 12.37
CA GLY A 92 -3.07 0.22 12.30
C GLY A 92 -3.48 0.96 11.03
N HIS A 93 -3.27 0.36 9.86
CA HIS A 93 -3.64 0.91 8.57
C HIS A 93 -5.13 1.33 8.53
N ASN A 94 -6.02 0.40 8.84
CA ASN A 94 -7.47 0.61 8.74
C ASN A 94 -8.01 1.57 9.82
N VAL A 95 -7.45 1.54 11.04
CA VAL A 95 -7.80 2.52 12.09
C VAL A 95 -7.36 3.92 11.67
N LEU A 96 -6.16 4.07 11.12
CA LEU A 96 -5.65 5.37 10.68
C LEU A 96 -6.37 5.95 9.46
N HIS A 97 -7.06 5.10 8.67
CA HIS A 97 -8.05 5.54 7.67
C HIS A 97 -9.37 6.06 8.25
N GLY A 98 -9.56 6.00 9.56
CA GLY A 98 -10.82 6.43 10.19
C GLY A 98 -11.98 5.45 10.02
N GLN A 99 -11.72 4.22 9.54
CA GLN A 99 -12.76 3.22 9.27
C GLN A 99 -13.61 2.86 10.49
N TRP A 100 -13.11 3.13 11.69
CA TRP A 100 -13.73 2.76 12.97
C TRP A 100 -14.15 3.99 13.80
N ASP A 101 -13.93 5.21 13.32
CA ASP A 101 -14.19 6.45 14.06
C ASP A 101 -15.68 6.66 14.40
N TRP A 102 -16.55 6.09 13.58
CA TRP A 102 -17.99 6.07 13.81
C TRP A 102 -18.42 5.41 15.13
N MET A 103 -17.57 4.51 15.69
CA MET A 103 -17.82 3.88 16.98
C MET A 103 -17.65 4.86 18.17
N ARG A 104 -17.00 6.00 17.97
CA ARG A 104 -16.65 6.99 19.00
C ARG A 104 -15.93 6.37 20.20
N ASP A 105 -15.14 5.30 19.95
CA ASP A 105 -14.34 4.62 20.95
C ASP A 105 -12.92 5.22 20.95
N PRO A 106 -12.51 5.97 22.01
CA PRO A 106 -11.21 6.64 22.01
C PRO A 106 -10.02 5.67 22.00
N LYS A 107 -10.26 4.38 22.21
CA LYS A 107 -9.23 3.34 22.14
C LYS A 107 -9.06 2.78 20.74
N ILE A 108 -9.99 3.06 19.82
CA ILE A 108 -9.98 2.57 18.43
C ILE A 108 -10.42 3.74 17.55
N HIS A 109 -9.58 4.77 17.47
CA HIS A 109 -9.89 6.00 16.73
C HIS A 109 -8.64 6.50 15.99
N SER A 110 -8.80 7.05 14.80
CA SER A 110 -7.71 7.49 13.92
C SER A 110 -6.83 8.60 14.53
N THR A 111 -7.36 9.36 15.48
CA THR A 111 -6.61 10.45 16.14
C THR A 111 -5.85 10.01 17.38
N THR A 112 -6.10 8.81 17.90
CA THR A 112 -5.51 8.34 19.17
C THR A 112 -4.71 7.05 19.00
N TRP A 113 -4.83 6.36 17.87
CA TRP A 113 -4.13 5.10 17.62
C TRP A 113 -2.64 5.34 17.38
N ASP A 114 -1.80 4.74 18.21
CA ASP A 114 -0.34 4.70 18.03
C ASP A 114 0.10 3.29 17.61
N TRP A 115 0.21 3.08 16.32
CA TRP A 115 0.58 1.78 15.76
C TRP A 115 2.03 1.38 16.02
N ASP A 116 2.33 0.08 16.00
CA ASP A 116 3.69 -0.46 16.15
C ASP A 116 4.47 -0.36 14.83
N HIS A 117 4.80 0.88 14.46
CA HIS A 117 5.51 1.24 13.23
C HIS A 117 6.44 2.42 13.52
N THR A 118 7.54 2.55 12.76
CA THR A 118 8.50 3.64 12.96
C THR A 118 8.01 4.99 12.44
N THR A 119 7.07 5.00 11.50
CA THR A 119 6.42 6.21 11.03
C THR A 119 5.37 6.70 12.04
N PRO A 120 5.40 7.97 12.47
CA PRO A 120 4.33 8.56 13.25
C PRO A 120 2.99 8.57 12.51
N PRO A 121 1.85 8.26 13.19
CA PRO A 121 0.53 8.22 12.56
C PRO A 121 0.16 9.48 11.77
N GLU A 122 0.46 10.67 12.30
CA GLU A 122 0.13 11.95 11.68
C GLU A 122 0.89 12.15 10.36
N GLN A 123 2.15 11.70 10.28
CA GLN A 123 2.93 11.80 9.04
C GLN A 123 2.38 10.87 7.99
N TRP A 124 2.10 9.62 8.37
CA TRP A 124 1.54 8.63 7.49
C TRP A 124 0.16 9.04 6.94
N LYS A 125 -0.71 9.62 7.77
CA LYS A 125 -2.01 10.13 7.31
C LYS A 125 -1.88 11.19 6.21
N VAL A 126 -0.89 12.06 6.30
CA VAL A 126 -0.65 13.07 5.24
C VAL A 126 -0.16 12.41 3.96
N THR A 127 0.86 11.55 4.03
CA THR A 127 1.45 10.94 2.83
C THR A 127 0.52 9.92 2.20
N HIS A 128 -0.18 9.13 3.00
CA HIS A 128 -1.03 8.06 2.53
C HIS A 128 -2.49 8.50 2.31
N ASN A 129 -3.18 9.01 3.33
CA ASN A 129 -4.61 9.32 3.16
C ASN A 129 -4.85 10.57 2.30
N GLU A 130 -4.02 11.64 2.47
CA GLU A 130 -4.25 12.89 1.77
C GLU A 130 -3.56 12.94 0.40
N ILE A 131 -2.39 12.32 0.23
CA ILE A 131 -1.65 12.36 -1.04
C ILE A 131 -1.94 11.10 -1.86
N HIS A 132 -1.57 9.90 -1.36
CA HIS A 132 -1.69 8.67 -2.12
C HIS A 132 -3.16 8.37 -2.53
N HIS A 133 -4.11 8.38 -1.60
CA HIS A 133 -5.51 8.13 -1.93
C HIS A 133 -6.14 9.20 -2.83
N LYS A 134 -5.67 10.45 -2.73
CA LYS A 134 -6.13 11.50 -3.64
C LYS A 134 -5.56 11.35 -5.04
N TYR A 135 -4.29 11.00 -5.14
CA TYR A 135 -3.55 10.99 -6.42
C TYR A 135 -3.08 9.59 -6.82
N THR A 136 -3.78 8.55 -6.39
CA THR A 136 -3.41 7.15 -6.66
C THR A 136 -2.93 6.93 -8.08
N ASN A 137 -1.71 6.44 -8.21
CA ASN A 137 -1.01 6.15 -9.47
C ASN A 137 -0.84 7.36 -10.43
N VAL A 138 -0.89 8.60 -9.93
CA VAL A 138 -0.57 9.80 -10.73
C VAL A 138 0.93 10.08 -10.63
N LEU A 139 1.63 10.01 -11.77
CA LEU A 139 3.06 10.28 -11.87
C LEU A 139 3.40 11.69 -11.34
N GLY A 140 4.41 11.76 -10.50
CA GLY A 140 4.89 13.02 -9.93
C GLY A 140 4.04 13.63 -8.81
N LYS A 141 2.83 13.09 -8.55
CA LYS A 141 1.98 13.48 -7.41
C LYS A 141 1.86 12.37 -6.37
N ASP A 142 1.69 11.13 -6.82
CA ASP A 142 1.66 9.97 -5.93
C ASP A 142 3.08 9.49 -5.63
N ASN A 143 3.54 9.81 -4.46
CA ASN A 143 4.87 9.42 -4.03
C ASN A 143 4.96 7.96 -3.57
N ASP A 144 3.86 7.29 -3.21
CA ASP A 144 3.86 5.85 -2.91
C ASP A 144 4.16 5.03 -4.17
N LEU A 145 3.99 5.65 -5.33
CA LEU A 145 4.28 5.06 -6.62
C LEU A 145 5.80 5.01 -6.86
N GLY A 146 6.40 3.86 -6.57
CA GLY A 146 7.84 3.62 -6.75
C GLY A 146 8.75 4.22 -5.69
N TYR A 147 8.19 4.86 -4.67
CA TYR A 147 8.94 5.44 -3.52
C TYR A 147 10.08 6.39 -3.93
N GLY A 148 9.97 7.01 -5.11
CA GLY A 148 11.02 7.87 -5.67
C GLY A 148 12.32 7.18 -6.08
N ILE A 149 12.40 5.84 -5.96
CA ILE A 149 13.60 5.04 -6.28
C ILE A 149 13.42 4.12 -7.48
N MET A 150 12.19 3.90 -7.92
CA MET A 150 11.87 3.00 -9.03
C MET A 150 11.27 3.75 -10.21
N ARG A 151 11.59 3.29 -11.42
CA ARG A 151 10.84 3.58 -12.62
C ARG A 151 9.65 2.62 -12.68
N ILE A 152 8.46 3.16 -12.84
CA ILE A 152 7.20 2.43 -12.71
C ILE A 152 6.37 2.42 -13.99
N ASP A 153 6.74 3.27 -14.95
CA ASP A 153 6.08 3.37 -16.24
C ASP A 153 7.08 3.50 -17.40
N GLU A 154 6.72 3.02 -18.59
CA GLU A 154 7.55 3.07 -19.79
C GLU A 154 7.72 4.50 -20.32
N ASP A 155 6.76 5.37 -20.04
CA ASP A 155 6.80 6.78 -20.44
C ASP A 155 7.72 7.63 -19.55
N GLN A 156 8.13 7.12 -18.38
CA GLN A 156 9.20 7.75 -17.59
C GLN A 156 10.55 7.57 -18.31
N GLU A 157 11.31 8.66 -18.43
CA GLU A 157 12.65 8.61 -19.00
C GLU A 157 13.53 7.61 -18.24
N TRP A 158 14.22 6.75 -19.00
CA TRP A 158 15.12 5.76 -18.41
C TRP A 158 16.44 6.39 -18.00
N GLU A 159 16.89 6.10 -16.79
CA GLU A 159 18.18 6.50 -16.25
C GLU A 159 19.01 5.27 -15.81
N PRO A 160 20.36 5.29 -15.90
CA PRO A 160 21.21 4.15 -15.49
C PRO A 160 20.99 3.66 -14.06
N ARG A 161 20.54 4.52 -13.16
CA ARG A 161 20.22 4.15 -11.76
C ARG A 161 19.11 3.10 -11.66
N TYR A 162 18.23 3.02 -12.66
CA TYR A 162 17.15 2.03 -12.65
C TYR A 162 17.62 0.58 -12.86
N LEU A 163 18.84 0.37 -13.39
CA LEU A 163 19.41 -0.98 -13.51
C LEU A 163 19.46 -1.74 -12.19
N ILE A 164 19.66 -1.03 -11.08
CA ILE A 164 19.74 -1.64 -9.74
C ILE A 164 18.40 -1.65 -9.01
N GLN A 165 17.30 -1.14 -9.61
CA GLN A 165 16.01 -1.07 -8.92
C GLN A 165 15.46 -2.43 -8.42
N PRO A 166 15.67 -3.59 -9.09
CA PRO A 166 15.24 -4.86 -8.52
C PRO A 166 15.95 -5.20 -7.20
N VAL A 167 17.24 -4.87 -7.11
CA VAL A 167 18.04 -5.05 -5.90
C VAL A 167 17.60 -4.08 -4.81
N LEU A 168 17.40 -2.81 -5.16
CA LEU A 168 16.89 -1.81 -4.21
C LEU A 168 15.50 -2.19 -3.70
N ASN A 169 14.63 -2.70 -4.57
CA ASN A 169 13.30 -3.15 -4.15
C ASN A 169 13.35 -4.38 -3.22
N PHE A 170 14.29 -5.31 -3.44
CA PHE A 170 14.51 -6.41 -2.50
C PHE A 170 14.92 -5.92 -1.10
N PHE A 171 15.86 -4.99 -1.02
CA PHE A 171 16.24 -4.39 0.26
C PHE A 171 15.09 -3.56 0.86
N ASN A 172 14.35 -2.83 0.03
CA ASN A 172 13.15 -2.13 0.48
C ASN A 172 12.13 -3.11 1.07
N ALA A 173 11.93 -4.29 0.48
CA ALA A 173 11.05 -5.31 1.05
C ALA A 173 11.54 -5.80 2.44
N CYS A 174 12.83 -6.03 2.60
CA CYS A 174 13.40 -6.49 3.88
C CYS A 174 13.31 -5.44 4.99
N PHE A 175 13.43 -4.15 4.64
CA PHE A 175 13.47 -3.01 5.56
C PHE A 175 12.31 -2.04 5.34
N PHE A 176 11.19 -2.53 4.86
CA PHE A 176 10.06 -1.76 4.36
C PHE A 176 9.56 -0.68 5.32
N GLU A 177 9.41 -1.01 6.59
CA GLU A 177 9.00 -0.08 7.64
C GLU A 177 9.91 1.16 7.73
N TRP A 178 11.23 0.96 7.61
CA TRP A 178 12.20 2.06 7.65
C TRP A 178 12.21 2.83 6.33
N GLY A 179 12.00 2.11 5.21
CA GLY A 179 11.82 2.72 3.89
C GLY A 179 10.64 3.70 3.87
N ILE A 180 9.49 3.29 4.39
CA ILE A 180 8.31 4.15 4.54
C ILE A 180 8.62 5.36 5.42
N THR A 181 9.32 5.16 6.54
CA THR A 181 9.68 6.29 7.43
C THR A 181 10.60 7.30 6.73
N ALA A 182 11.60 6.84 5.98
CA ALA A 182 12.50 7.70 5.20
C ALA A 182 11.73 8.44 4.09
N TYR A 183 10.80 7.76 3.46
CA TYR A 183 9.89 8.28 2.47
C TYR A 183 8.96 9.37 3.05
N ASP A 184 8.27 9.10 4.16
CA ASP A 184 7.40 10.07 4.84
C ASP A 184 8.13 11.33 5.32
N LEU A 185 9.44 11.23 5.55
CA LEU A 185 10.31 12.37 5.81
C LEU A 185 10.68 13.14 4.54
N ASN A 186 10.29 12.64 3.36
CA ASN A 186 10.71 13.17 2.06
C ASN A 186 12.23 13.25 1.89
N LEU A 187 12.95 12.32 2.54
CA LEU A 187 14.41 12.33 2.61
C LEU A 187 15.06 12.29 1.23
N GLY A 188 14.46 11.56 0.28
CA GLY A 188 14.93 11.47 -1.11
C GLY A 188 14.93 12.82 -1.83
N GLU A 189 13.92 13.66 -1.62
CA GLU A 189 13.89 15.02 -2.20
C GLU A 189 14.99 15.91 -1.62
N TYR A 190 15.15 15.91 -0.29
CA TYR A 190 16.21 16.69 0.36
C TYR A 190 17.58 16.27 -0.15
N MET A 191 17.84 14.98 -0.31
CA MET A 191 19.12 14.47 -0.84
C MET A 191 19.32 14.84 -2.30
N ARG A 192 18.29 14.76 -3.14
CA ARG A 192 18.36 15.04 -4.57
C ARG A 192 18.52 16.54 -4.86
N THR A 193 17.85 17.40 -4.10
CA THR A 193 17.84 18.85 -4.33
C THR A 193 18.94 19.59 -3.57
N GLY A 194 19.62 18.95 -2.62
CA GLY A 194 20.57 19.61 -1.71
C GLY A 194 19.93 20.64 -0.78
N LYS A 195 18.60 20.62 -0.66
CA LYS A 195 17.85 21.54 0.22
C LYS A 195 18.26 21.32 1.67
N LYS A 196 18.42 22.42 2.41
CA LYS A 196 18.72 22.32 3.86
C LYS A 196 17.51 21.83 4.63
N PHE A 197 17.76 20.97 5.61
CA PHE A 197 16.73 20.50 6.53
C PHE A 197 16.11 21.67 7.31
N ASP A 198 14.85 21.94 7.04
CA ASP A 198 14.08 23.00 7.66
C ASP A 198 13.50 22.59 9.03
N GLY A 199 12.73 23.49 9.67
CA GLY A 199 12.10 23.23 10.96
C GLY A 199 11.08 22.10 10.91
N VAL A 200 10.32 21.99 9.81
CA VAL A 200 9.30 20.94 9.61
C VAL A 200 9.97 19.57 9.50
N PHE A 201 11.03 19.45 8.69
CA PHE A 201 11.81 18.23 8.60
C PHE A 201 12.35 17.80 9.97
N LYS A 202 12.95 18.74 10.73
CA LYS A 202 13.53 18.43 12.05
C LYS A 202 12.50 17.90 13.03
N GLU A 203 11.31 18.51 13.10
CA GLU A 203 10.24 18.03 14.00
C GLU A 203 9.70 16.66 13.57
N ARG A 204 9.49 16.45 12.28
CA ARG A 204 9.10 15.13 11.73
C ARG A 204 10.15 14.06 12.01
N ALA A 205 11.43 14.35 11.76
CA ALA A 205 12.55 13.45 12.02
C ALA A 205 12.68 13.13 13.52
N LYS A 206 12.45 14.10 14.41
CA LYS A 206 12.45 13.89 15.87
C LYS A 206 11.30 12.98 16.31
N ALA A 207 10.11 13.13 15.73
CA ALA A 207 8.96 12.26 15.99
C ALA A 207 9.24 10.81 15.52
N ALA A 208 9.72 10.65 14.28
CA ALA A 208 10.12 9.35 13.73
C ALA A 208 11.26 8.72 14.55
N GLY A 209 12.25 9.50 14.96
CA GLY A 209 13.35 9.05 15.82
C GLY A 209 12.87 8.52 17.18
N ARG A 210 11.86 9.13 17.78
CA ARG A 210 11.25 8.62 19.04
C ARG A 210 10.56 7.27 18.81
N LYS A 211 9.82 7.12 17.72
CA LYS A 211 9.17 5.85 17.35
C LYS A 211 10.21 4.75 17.10
N LEU A 212 11.24 5.06 16.32
CA LEU A 212 12.34 4.15 16.05
C LEU A 212 13.06 3.73 17.34
N ALA A 213 13.39 4.68 18.23
CA ALA A 213 14.03 4.37 19.51
C ALA A 213 13.14 3.48 20.39
N LYS A 214 11.82 3.75 20.45
CA LYS A 214 10.84 2.90 21.17
C LYS A 214 10.86 1.46 20.63
N GLN A 215 10.82 1.29 19.31
CA GLN A 215 10.82 -0.02 18.68
C GLN A 215 12.16 -0.76 18.87
N LEU A 216 13.30 -0.08 18.65
CA LEU A 216 14.62 -0.66 18.84
C LEU A 216 14.82 -1.08 20.30
N THR A 217 14.44 -0.24 21.26
CA THR A 217 14.52 -0.56 22.68
C THR A 217 13.65 -1.76 23.02
N LYS A 218 12.40 -1.80 22.56
CA LYS A 218 11.48 -2.91 22.80
C LYS A 218 12.03 -4.23 22.24
N ASP A 219 12.33 -4.25 20.93
CA ASP A 219 12.60 -5.49 20.19
C ASP A 219 14.05 -5.98 20.32
N TYR A 220 15.03 -5.06 20.51
CA TYR A 220 16.46 -5.42 20.48
C TYR A 220 17.20 -5.20 21.80
N VAL A 221 16.53 -4.63 22.82
CA VAL A 221 17.10 -4.49 24.16
C VAL A 221 16.23 -5.21 25.19
N VAL A 222 14.97 -4.80 25.37
CA VAL A 222 14.10 -5.28 26.47
C VAL A 222 13.82 -6.77 26.35
N PHE A 223 13.23 -7.24 25.25
CA PHE A 223 12.89 -8.65 25.11
C PHE A 223 14.11 -9.57 25.04
N PRO A 224 15.23 -9.24 24.37
CA PRO A 224 16.47 -10.00 24.51
C PRO A 224 16.97 -10.06 25.96
N ALA A 225 17.01 -8.96 26.67
CA ALA A 225 17.46 -8.94 28.07
C ALA A 225 16.59 -9.84 28.97
N LEU A 226 15.27 -9.83 28.80
CA LEU A 226 14.35 -10.71 29.53
C LEU A 226 14.60 -12.21 29.29
N SER A 227 15.19 -12.57 28.15
CA SER A 227 15.54 -13.97 27.82
C SER A 227 16.84 -14.44 28.46
N GLY A 228 17.55 -13.60 29.20
CA GLY A 228 18.78 -13.92 29.90
C GLY A 228 19.84 -14.58 28.99
N ARG A 229 20.18 -15.84 29.23
CA ARG A 229 21.14 -16.61 28.39
C ARG A 229 20.67 -16.80 26.94
N GLY A 230 19.39 -16.55 26.65
CA GLY A 230 18.78 -16.58 25.30
C GLY A 230 18.84 -15.24 24.56
N ALA A 231 19.44 -14.19 25.12
CA ALA A 231 19.39 -12.83 24.59
C ALA A 231 19.72 -12.71 23.10
N VAL A 232 20.84 -13.30 22.66
CA VAL A 232 21.24 -13.28 21.24
C VAL A 232 20.23 -14.03 20.36
N SER A 233 19.72 -15.17 20.83
CA SER A 233 18.72 -15.95 20.10
C SER A 233 17.38 -15.19 19.97
N THR A 234 16.95 -14.50 21.03
CA THR A 234 15.74 -13.66 21.00
C THR A 234 15.93 -12.42 20.12
N LEU A 235 17.11 -11.81 20.12
CA LEU A 235 17.46 -10.70 19.23
C LEU A 235 17.33 -11.13 17.76
N THR A 236 17.92 -12.26 17.39
CA THR A 236 17.81 -12.79 16.01
C THR A 236 16.38 -13.18 15.65
N ALA A 237 15.59 -13.70 16.60
CA ALA A 237 14.18 -14.02 16.39
C ALA A 237 13.34 -12.76 16.14
N ASN A 238 13.55 -11.70 16.93
CA ASN A 238 12.85 -10.43 16.72
C ASN A 238 13.22 -9.78 15.38
N PHE A 239 14.49 -9.85 15.00
CA PHE A 239 14.94 -9.38 13.69
C PHE A 239 14.26 -10.18 12.56
N ALA A 240 14.27 -11.51 12.64
CA ALA A 240 13.63 -12.37 11.64
C ALA A 240 12.11 -12.10 11.53
N ALA A 241 11.42 -11.91 12.66
CA ALA A 241 10.00 -11.57 12.68
C ALA A 241 9.72 -10.19 12.04
N ASN A 242 10.56 -9.18 12.30
CA ASN A 242 10.44 -7.86 11.69
C ASN A 242 10.68 -7.92 10.17
N VAL A 243 11.69 -8.66 9.71
CA VAL A 243 11.95 -8.85 8.28
C VAL A 243 10.78 -9.60 7.61
N ALA A 244 10.27 -10.66 8.22
CA ALA A 244 9.13 -11.39 7.68
C ALA A 244 7.87 -10.50 7.56
N ARG A 245 7.55 -9.69 8.60
CA ARG A 245 6.48 -8.70 8.54
C ARG A 245 6.72 -7.67 7.42
N ASN A 246 7.95 -7.15 7.27
CA ASN A 246 8.30 -6.18 6.25
C ASN A 246 8.10 -6.74 4.85
N ILE A 247 8.61 -7.93 4.56
CA ILE A 247 8.43 -8.61 3.26
C ILE A 247 6.95 -8.83 2.98
N TRP A 248 6.17 -9.24 3.99
CA TRP A 248 4.73 -9.42 3.85
C TRP A 248 4.03 -8.12 3.48
N SER A 249 4.21 -7.05 4.27
CA SER A 249 3.56 -5.75 4.04
C SER A 249 3.95 -5.16 2.69
N HIS A 250 5.25 -5.17 2.36
CA HIS A 250 5.73 -4.74 1.04
C HIS A 250 5.06 -5.53 -0.10
N SER A 251 5.03 -6.87 0.00
CA SER A 251 4.46 -7.70 -1.06
C SER A 251 2.96 -7.43 -1.26
N VAL A 252 2.20 -7.22 -0.19
CA VAL A 252 0.77 -6.88 -0.27
C VAL A 252 0.57 -5.54 -0.97
N ILE A 253 1.29 -4.50 -0.55
CA ILE A 253 1.18 -3.15 -1.13
C ILE A 253 1.60 -3.16 -2.60
N MET A 254 2.71 -3.83 -2.93
CA MET A 254 3.17 -3.96 -4.32
C MET A 254 2.14 -4.67 -5.19
N CYS A 255 1.43 -5.67 -4.67
CA CYS A 255 0.35 -6.35 -5.40
C CYS A 255 -0.87 -5.47 -5.65
N GLY A 256 -1.05 -4.41 -4.88
CA GLY A 256 -2.16 -3.46 -5.05
C GLY A 256 -1.96 -2.46 -6.18
N HIS A 257 -0.70 -2.09 -6.52
CA HIS A 257 -0.42 -0.95 -7.41
C HIS A 257 0.56 -1.26 -8.55
N PHE A 258 1.29 -2.37 -8.52
CA PHE A 258 2.37 -2.67 -9.46
C PHE A 258 2.14 -3.85 -10.42
N PRO A 259 1.08 -4.68 -10.36
CA PRO A 259 0.84 -5.67 -11.41
C PRO A 259 0.72 -5.05 -12.79
N GLU A 260 1.01 -5.84 -13.83
CA GLU A 260 1.01 -5.37 -15.22
C GLU A 260 -0.35 -4.85 -15.72
N GLY A 261 -1.45 -5.24 -15.10
CA GLY A 261 -2.81 -4.78 -15.44
C GLY A 261 -3.23 -3.46 -14.79
N VAL A 262 -2.38 -2.86 -13.97
CA VAL A 262 -2.68 -1.61 -13.25
C VAL A 262 -2.21 -0.41 -14.07
N GLU A 263 -3.08 0.59 -14.23
CA GLU A 263 -2.81 1.80 -14.98
C GLU A 263 -2.06 2.84 -14.14
N VAL A 264 -1.29 3.67 -14.84
CA VAL A 264 -0.59 4.84 -14.31
C VAL A 264 -1.08 6.05 -15.07
N PHE A 265 -1.23 7.16 -14.39
CA PHE A 265 -1.86 8.37 -14.91
C PHE A 265 -0.86 9.53 -14.91
N ASP A 266 -1.06 10.49 -15.81
CA ASP A 266 -0.32 11.74 -15.81
C ASP A 266 -0.91 12.75 -14.82
N THR A 267 -0.18 13.86 -14.63
CA THR A 267 -0.58 14.93 -13.73
C THR A 267 -1.83 15.66 -14.24
N GLU A 268 -1.97 15.78 -15.55
CA GLU A 268 -3.08 16.51 -16.22
C GLU A 268 -4.40 15.78 -16.01
N SER A 269 -4.39 14.44 -16.01
CA SER A 269 -5.59 13.62 -15.78
C SER A 269 -6.24 13.82 -14.41
N ALA A 270 -5.49 14.34 -13.43
CA ALA A 270 -5.97 14.64 -12.09
C ALA A 270 -6.28 16.13 -11.86
N GLU A 271 -6.10 16.98 -12.86
CA GLU A 271 -6.49 18.39 -12.81
C GLU A 271 -7.97 18.53 -13.19
N ASP A 272 -8.72 19.28 -12.36
CA ASP A 272 -10.18 19.47 -12.52
C ASP A 272 -11.00 18.17 -12.63
N GLU A 273 -10.48 17.10 -12.07
CA GLU A 273 -11.09 15.77 -12.08
C GLU A 273 -12.46 15.76 -11.38
N THR A 274 -13.49 15.29 -12.07
CA THR A 274 -14.79 15.05 -11.42
C THR A 274 -14.73 13.84 -10.50
N LYS A 275 -15.66 13.71 -9.55
CA LYS A 275 -15.74 12.56 -8.68
C LYS A 275 -15.86 11.22 -9.44
N GLY A 276 -16.57 11.22 -10.59
CA GLY A 276 -16.70 10.04 -11.44
C GLY A 276 -15.37 9.64 -12.07
N HIS A 277 -14.57 10.59 -12.55
CA HIS A 277 -13.23 10.34 -13.07
C HIS A 277 -12.28 9.89 -11.95
N TRP A 278 -12.37 10.49 -10.77
CA TRP A 278 -11.60 10.05 -9.60
C TRP A 278 -11.91 8.57 -9.26
N TYR A 279 -13.19 8.16 -9.25
CA TYR A 279 -13.54 6.76 -9.06
C TYR A 279 -12.93 5.87 -10.14
N LEU A 280 -13.00 6.25 -11.42
CA LEU A 280 -12.38 5.49 -12.50
C LEU A 280 -10.89 5.31 -12.32
N ARG A 281 -10.19 6.37 -11.91
CA ARG A 281 -8.76 6.30 -11.63
C ARG A 281 -8.45 5.38 -10.45
N GLN A 282 -9.23 5.40 -9.37
CA GLN A 282 -9.10 4.42 -8.28
C GLN A 282 -9.31 2.99 -8.77
N MET A 283 -10.32 2.78 -9.62
CA MET A 283 -10.68 1.48 -10.17
C MET A 283 -9.58 0.88 -11.05
N LEU A 284 -8.98 1.68 -11.94
CA LEU A 284 -7.97 1.23 -12.91
C LEU A 284 -6.54 1.30 -12.35
N GLY A 285 -6.31 2.13 -11.34
CA GLY A 285 -5.03 2.30 -10.65
C GLY A 285 -4.77 1.27 -9.55
N SER A 286 -5.65 0.29 -9.35
CA SER A 286 -5.56 -0.69 -8.26
C SER A 286 -5.82 -2.11 -8.73
N ALA A 287 -5.29 -3.09 -7.99
CA ALA A 287 -5.46 -4.51 -8.28
C ALA A 287 -5.82 -5.31 -7.03
N ASN A 288 -6.65 -6.33 -7.19
CA ASN A 288 -7.08 -7.20 -6.12
C ASN A 288 -6.27 -8.51 -6.05
N ILE A 289 -6.26 -9.12 -4.87
CA ILE A 289 -5.67 -10.43 -4.60
C ILE A 289 -6.80 -11.40 -4.25
N SER A 290 -6.96 -12.45 -5.05
CA SER A 290 -7.91 -13.53 -4.76
C SER A 290 -7.33 -14.55 -3.78
N GLY A 291 -8.16 -15.02 -2.84
CA GLY A 291 -7.73 -16.02 -1.87
C GLY A 291 -8.77 -16.32 -0.79
N PRO A 292 -8.41 -17.14 0.19
CA PRO A 292 -9.29 -17.47 1.31
C PRO A 292 -9.41 -16.31 2.31
N LYS A 293 -10.45 -16.32 3.13
CA LYS A 293 -10.72 -15.28 4.14
C LYS A 293 -9.53 -14.98 5.06
N VAL A 294 -8.74 -15.99 5.41
CA VAL A 294 -7.53 -15.81 6.22
C VAL A 294 -6.51 -14.93 5.52
N LEU A 295 -6.33 -15.09 4.20
CA LEU A 295 -5.46 -14.22 3.42
C LEU A 295 -5.97 -12.77 3.44
N HIS A 296 -7.27 -12.58 3.25
CA HIS A 296 -7.87 -11.23 3.30
C HIS A 296 -7.60 -10.53 4.64
N ILE A 297 -7.78 -11.23 5.77
CA ILE A 297 -7.47 -10.67 7.10
C ILE A 297 -5.97 -10.37 7.25
N MET A 298 -5.10 -11.29 6.79
CA MET A 298 -3.64 -11.11 6.90
C MET A 298 -3.09 -9.98 6.03
N THR A 299 -3.78 -9.67 4.94
CA THR A 299 -3.46 -8.53 4.07
C THR A 299 -4.07 -7.21 4.55
N GLY A 300 -4.77 -7.17 5.68
CA GLY A 300 -5.49 -5.97 6.11
C GLY A 300 -6.75 -5.71 5.28
N ASN A 301 -7.32 -6.73 4.66
CA ASN A 301 -8.33 -6.63 3.60
C ASN A 301 -7.89 -5.78 2.38
N LEU A 302 -6.60 -5.38 2.31
CA LEU A 302 -6.00 -4.74 1.12
C LEU A 302 -5.87 -5.71 -0.07
N SER A 303 -6.21 -6.98 0.10
CA SER A 303 -6.51 -7.89 -1.01
C SER A 303 -7.72 -7.44 -1.85
N HIS A 304 -8.54 -6.55 -1.31
CA HIS A 304 -9.60 -5.81 -2.00
C HIS A 304 -9.15 -4.37 -2.23
N GLN A 305 -8.01 -4.19 -2.92
CA GLN A 305 -7.38 -2.88 -3.07
C GLN A 305 -8.24 -1.89 -3.86
N ILE A 306 -8.94 -2.38 -4.88
CA ILE A 306 -9.87 -1.57 -5.66
C ILE A 306 -10.97 -0.98 -4.76
N GLU A 307 -11.59 -1.81 -3.93
CA GLU A 307 -12.65 -1.40 -3.02
C GLU A 307 -12.14 -0.51 -1.89
N HIS A 308 -10.90 -0.77 -1.43
CA HIS A 308 -10.23 0.07 -0.44
C HIS A 308 -9.97 1.48 -1.00
N HIS A 309 -9.47 1.59 -2.24
CA HIS A 309 -9.22 2.88 -2.87
C HIS A 309 -10.50 3.65 -3.20
N LEU A 310 -11.56 2.95 -3.59
CA LEU A 310 -12.87 3.55 -3.81
C LEU A 310 -13.49 4.09 -2.50
N PHE A 311 -13.31 3.35 -1.40
CA PHE A 311 -14.01 3.59 -0.13
C PHE A 311 -13.09 3.40 1.07
N PRO A 312 -12.02 4.21 1.23
CA PRO A 312 -11.00 3.98 2.25
C PRO A 312 -11.53 4.14 3.70
N ASP A 313 -12.67 4.79 3.87
CA ASP A 313 -13.33 5.03 5.15
C ASP A 313 -14.36 3.96 5.56
N LEU A 314 -14.62 2.98 4.70
CA LEU A 314 -15.51 1.88 5.04
C LEU A 314 -14.79 0.82 5.89
N PRO A 315 -15.49 0.16 6.84
CA PRO A 315 -14.92 -0.94 7.61
C PRO A 315 -14.32 -2.03 6.70
N SER A 316 -13.05 -2.38 6.89
CA SER A 316 -12.29 -3.30 6.05
C SER A 316 -12.96 -4.66 5.83
N ASN A 317 -13.65 -5.18 6.85
CA ASN A 317 -14.38 -6.43 6.78
C ASN A 317 -15.58 -6.41 5.82
N ARG A 318 -15.94 -5.24 5.28
CA ARG A 318 -17.03 -5.06 4.31
C ARG A 318 -16.58 -5.14 2.86
N TYR A 319 -15.29 -5.01 2.58
CA TYR A 319 -14.79 -5.01 1.20
C TYR A 319 -15.17 -6.29 0.43
N ALA A 320 -15.15 -7.46 1.08
CA ALA A 320 -15.60 -8.72 0.46
C ALA A 320 -17.09 -8.72 0.06
N GLU A 321 -17.94 -7.90 0.72
CA GLU A 321 -19.36 -7.74 0.38
C GLU A 321 -19.54 -6.71 -0.75
N VAL A 322 -18.64 -5.75 -0.82
CA VAL A 322 -18.63 -4.66 -1.82
C VAL A 322 -18.06 -5.13 -3.17
N ALA A 323 -17.01 -5.94 -3.15
CA ALA A 323 -16.27 -6.36 -4.34
C ALA A 323 -17.13 -6.96 -5.47
N PRO A 324 -18.13 -7.83 -5.22
CA PRO A 324 -19.01 -8.32 -6.30
C PRO A 324 -19.84 -7.21 -6.95
N LYS A 325 -20.26 -6.20 -6.18
CA LYS A 325 -21.06 -5.07 -6.68
C LYS A 325 -20.20 -4.15 -7.55
N VAL A 326 -18.98 -3.84 -7.09
CA VAL A 326 -17.99 -3.07 -7.85
C VAL A 326 -17.62 -3.81 -9.13
N LYS A 327 -17.33 -5.12 -9.04
CA LYS A 327 -17.02 -5.94 -10.23
C LYS A 327 -18.15 -5.92 -11.27
N ALA A 328 -19.40 -5.94 -10.84
CA ALA A 328 -20.55 -5.86 -11.77
C ALA A 328 -20.58 -4.53 -12.54
N ILE A 329 -20.10 -3.42 -11.97
CA ILE A 329 -19.93 -2.15 -12.65
C ILE A 329 -18.83 -2.26 -13.70
N PHE A 330 -17.66 -2.82 -13.36
CA PHE A 330 -16.58 -3.07 -14.31
C PHE A 330 -17.05 -3.92 -15.51
N ASP A 331 -17.73 -5.03 -15.24
CA ASP A 331 -18.21 -5.94 -16.27
C ASP A 331 -19.20 -5.27 -17.22
N ARG A 332 -20.12 -4.42 -16.70
CA ARG A 332 -21.11 -3.69 -17.49
C ARG A 332 -20.49 -2.68 -18.44
N HIS A 333 -19.43 -2.02 -17.99
CA HIS A 333 -18.72 -0.99 -18.76
C HIS A 333 -17.49 -1.53 -19.49
N LYS A 334 -17.28 -2.88 -19.47
CA LYS A 334 -16.14 -3.56 -20.11
C LYS A 334 -14.79 -3.04 -19.66
N LEU A 335 -14.69 -2.60 -18.39
CA LEU A 335 -13.46 -2.20 -17.77
C LEU A 335 -12.68 -3.41 -17.26
N HIS A 336 -11.37 -3.32 -17.24
CA HIS A 336 -10.51 -4.40 -16.75
C HIS A 336 -10.45 -4.39 -15.21
N TYR A 337 -11.01 -5.42 -14.58
CA TYR A 337 -10.93 -5.64 -13.14
C TYR A 337 -9.69 -6.51 -12.85
N GLU A 338 -8.55 -5.86 -12.54
CA GLU A 338 -7.30 -6.59 -12.29
C GLU A 338 -7.39 -7.40 -11.00
N THR A 339 -7.27 -8.71 -11.10
CA THR A 339 -7.29 -9.62 -9.96
C THR A 339 -6.51 -10.89 -10.26
N GLY A 340 -5.88 -11.45 -9.23
CA GLY A 340 -5.13 -12.70 -9.36
C GLY A 340 -4.78 -13.31 -8.01
N SER A 341 -4.30 -14.55 -7.99
CA SER A 341 -3.78 -15.15 -6.76
C SER A 341 -2.54 -14.39 -6.26
N PHE A 342 -2.30 -14.40 -4.95
CA PHE A 342 -1.16 -13.69 -4.35
C PHE A 342 0.18 -14.00 -5.04
N PRO A 343 0.58 -15.27 -5.28
CA PRO A 343 1.83 -15.55 -5.98
C PRO A 343 1.87 -14.98 -7.41
N ARG A 344 0.72 -14.97 -8.12
CA ARG A 344 0.62 -14.41 -9.47
C ARG A 344 0.83 -12.89 -9.45
N GLN A 345 0.18 -12.18 -8.52
CA GLN A 345 0.31 -10.73 -8.39
C GLN A 345 1.72 -10.33 -7.97
N VAL A 346 2.34 -11.05 -7.02
CA VAL A 346 3.75 -10.85 -6.65
C VAL A 346 4.66 -11.03 -7.87
N ALA A 347 4.49 -12.12 -8.61
CA ALA A 347 5.29 -12.39 -9.81
C ALA A 347 5.08 -11.33 -10.90
N SER A 348 3.85 -10.84 -11.09
CA SER A 348 3.52 -9.77 -12.03
C SER A 348 4.22 -8.46 -11.65
N ALA A 349 4.10 -8.04 -10.38
CA ALA A 349 4.75 -6.83 -9.87
C ALA A 349 6.28 -6.90 -10.03
N TRP A 350 6.91 -8.01 -9.63
CA TRP A 350 8.36 -8.18 -9.79
C TRP A 350 8.80 -8.22 -11.26
N ARG A 351 8.02 -8.86 -12.14
CA ARG A 351 8.30 -8.85 -13.58
C ARG A 351 8.28 -7.42 -14.13
N ARG A 352 7.28 -6.62 -13.77
CA ARG A 352 7.20 -5.20 -14.17
C ARG A 352 8.41 -4.41 -13.67
N ILE A 353 8.81 -4.57 -12.40
CA ILE A 353 9.99 -3.91 -11.82
C ILE A 353 11.27 -4.29 -12.58
N ILE A 354 11.47 -5.58 -12.86
CA ILE A 354 12.64 -6.06 -13.61
C ILE A 354 12.62 -5.51 -15.03
N ARG A 355 11.48 -5.56 -15.72
CA ARG A 355 11.34 -5.04 -17.08
C ARG A 355 11.66 -3.55 -17.15
N LEU A 356 11.10 -2.76 -16.25
CA LEU A 356 11.30 -1.32 -16.22
C LEU A 356 12.70 -0.90 -15.74
N SER A 357 13.50 -1.82 -15.19
CA SER A 357 14.92 -1.54 -14.90
C SER A 357 15.76 -1.40 -16.17
N LEU A 358 15.30 -1.92 -17.29
CA LEU A 358 15.99 -1.89 -18.58
C LEU A 358 15.43 -0.77 -19.47
N PRO A 359 16.26 -0.23 -20.41
CA PRO A 359 15.76 0.70 -21.41
C PRO A 359 14.66 0.06 -22.29
N ASN A 360 13.69 0.87 -22.74
CA ASN A 360 12.58 0.38 -23.56
C ASN A 360 13.01 -0.37 -24.82
N ASN A 361 14.15 0.01 -25.42
CA ASN A 361 14.65 -0.60 -26.64
C ASN A 361 15.35 -1.95 -26.43
N PHE A 362 15.69 -2.31 -25.19
CA PHE A 362 16.44 -3.53 -24.88
C PHE A 362 15.58 -4.80 -24.91
N MET A 363 14.28 -4.67 -24.67
CA MET A 363 13.34 -5.78 -24.52
C MET A 363 12.46 -5.97 -25.76
N GLY A 364 12.99 -5.86 -26.98
CA GLY A 364 12.30 -6.12 -28.23
C GLY A 364 10.83 -5.72 -28.14
N ALA A 365 10.53 -4.44 -28.32
CA ALA A 365 9.20 -3.89 -28.14
C ALA A 365 8.20 -4.68 -28.99
N ASN A 366 7.43 -5.57 -28.40
CA ASN A 366 6.09 -5.83 -28.87
C ASN A 366 5.28 -4.55 -28.61
N LYS A 367 5.59 -3.51 -29.36
CA LYS A 367 4.68 -2.40 -29.57
C LYS A 367 3.44 -3.02 -30.22
N THR A 368 2.43 -3.27 -29.44
CA THR A 368 1.08 -3.16 -29.97
C THR A 368 1.06 -1.79 -30.64
N PRO A 369 0.85 -1.65 -31.97
CA PRO A 369 0.89 -0.34 -32.59
C PRO A 369 -0.24 0.50 -31.99
N ARG A 370 0.08 1.42 -31.11
CA ARG A 370 -0.82 2.54 -30.83
C ARG A 370 -1.01 3.24 -32.18
N ALA A 371 -2.22 3.19 -32.69
CA ALA A 371 -2.59 3.73 -34.00
C ALA A 371 -1.99 5.13 -34.17
N ALA A 372 -1.17 5.30 -35.19
CA ALA A 372 -0.60 6.58 -35.57
C ALA A 372 -1.76 7.52 -35.89
N ALA A 373 -2.03 8.48 -34.99
CA ALA A 373 -2.94 9.58 -35.27
C ALA A 373 -2.35 10.42 -36.39
N GLY A 374 -3.15 10.58 -37.44
CA GLY A 374 -2.76 11.08 -38.75
C GLY A 374 -2.00 12.41 -38.72
N GLN A 375 -0.87 12.40 -39.39
CA GLN A 375 -0.27 13.58 -39.97
C GLN A 375 -1.23 14.15 -41.03
N THR A 376 -2.06 15.14 -40.70
CA THR A 376 -2.64 16.00 -41.67
C THR A 376 -1.53 16.87 -42.25
N ARG A 377 -1.03 16.47 -43.44
CA ARG A 377 -0.28 17.36 -44.34
C ARG A 377 -1.12 18.60 -44.59
N LYS A 378 -0.63 19.76 -44.13
CA LYS A 378 -1.02 21.03 -44.71
C LYS A 378 -0.33 21.08 -46.08
N ALA A 379 -1.15 21.00 -47.15
CA ALA A 379 -0.76 21.40 -48.48
C ALA A 379 -1.03 22.89 -48.64
N ALA A 380 0.03 23.55 -49.18
CA ALA A 380 0.06 24.86 -49.86
C ALA A 380 -0.91 25.96 -49.43
#